data_73a567157bd53100a42998800f5f8f86
#
_entry.id   73a567157bd53100a42998800f5f8f86
#
_cell.length_a   1.000
_cell.length_b   1.000
_cell.length_c   1.000
_cell.angle_alpha   90.00
_cell.angle_beta   90.00
_cell.angle_gamma   90.00
#
_symmetry.space_group_name_H-M   'P 1'
#
loop_
_entity.id
_entity.type
_entity.pdbx_description
1 polymer ?
#
loop_
_entity_poly.entity_id
_entity_poly.type
_entity_poly.pdbx_seq_one_letter_code
_entity_poly.pdbx_strand_id
1 'polypeptide(L)'
;MKLKDIKDVLTFRSFRPEPDDSSAPWRKRFPRERTLLLTISRRRVSWLTLDKRGEFTNAGSMEGELKEVLAAVGQDLRAQTDQGWCAVSLNHRFVITLEVNLSRRAGLEEQLRSNPKAALGAKSERGKRYSLTHNPESNTSLLMACDEDAIVKTEAMLREHGLQIGRISIGIYGMLLDLISQVAEARAARAASNPGEPFGNVVMVACCEGSVVVLSQREENWTELRSRSDLYTDDLAPVLDILMPLLQNAGPGAHVVFMNDEQGGNFAELLQARAPGTQLSEVTVPQQLAKLLTDQ
;
A
#
# COMPACT_ATOMS: atom_id res chain seq x y z
N MET A 1 -44.69 1.54 1.59
CA MET A 1 -43.77 2.35 0.76
C MET A 1 -44.26 3.79 0.82
N LYS A 2 -43.48 4.72 1.37
CA LYS A 2 -43.88 6.11 1.52
C LYS A 2 -43.64 6.87 0.21
N LEU A 3 -44.48 7.89 -0.09
CA LEU A 3 -44.38 8.71 -1.30
C LEU A 3 -42.95 9.30 -1.54
N LYS A 4 -42.17 9.44 -0.48
CA LYS A 4 -40.79 9.90 -0.51
C LYS A 4 -39.86 8.88 -1.16
N ASP A 5 -40.07 7.58 -0.90
CA ASP A 5 -39.29 6.49 -1.47
C ASP A 5 -39.50 6.33 -2.98
N ILE A 6 -40.70 6.69 -3.45
CA ILE A 6 -41.04 6.69 -4.89
C ILE A 6 -40.36 7.83 -5.63
N LYS A 7 -40.26 9.03 -4.99
CA LYS A 7 -39.54 10.17 -5.57
C LYS A 7 -38.05 9.91 -5.73
N ASP A 8 -37.42 9.23 -4.76
CA ASP A 8 -36.01 8.91 -4.80
C ASP A 8 -35.70 7.84 -5.87
N VAL A 9 -36.62 6.90 -6.12
CA VAL A 9 -36.52 5.94 -7.21
C VAL A 9 -36.72 6.61 -8.57
N LEU A 10 -37.69 7.52 -8.69
CA LEU A 10 -37.98 8.22 -9.95
C LEU A 10 -36.93 9.27 -10.33
N THR A 11 -36.17 9.80 -9.36
CA THR A 11 -35.08 10.74 -9.62
C THR A 11 -33.77 10.08 -9.96
N PHE A 12 -33.69 8.74 -10.03
CA PHE A 12 -32.45 7.98 -10.25
C PHE A 12 -31.31 8.33 -9.29
N ARG A 13 -31.59 9.02 -8.18
CA ARG A 13 -30.57 9.37 -7.18
C ARG A 13 -29.94 8.15 -6.54
N SER A 14 -30.71 7.07 -6.38
CA SER A 14 -30.23 5.78 -5.87
C SER A 14 -29.33 5.02 -6.85
N PHE A 15 -29.31 5.41 -8.13
CA PHE A 15 -28.47 4.82 -9.18
C PHE A 15 -27.31 5.73 -9.60
N ARG A 16 -27.24 6.96 -9.10
CA ARG A 16 -25.99 7.72 -9.25
C ARG A 16 -24.98 7.13 -8.28
N PRO A 17 -23.85 6.60 -8.77
CA PRO A 17 -22.74 6.35 -7.88
C PRO A 17 -22.49 7.67 -7.15
N GLU A 18 -22.43 7.62 -5.82
CA GLU A 18 -21.95 8.76 -5.05
C GLU A 18 -20.65 9.24 -5.70
N PRO A 19 -20.43 10.56 -5.82
CA PRO A 19 -19.19 11.07 -6.35
C PRO A 19 -18.07 10.36 -5.56
N ASP A 20 -17.20 9.67 -6.27
CA ASP A 20 -16.12 8.88 -5.70
C ASP A 20 -15.22 9.86 -4.94
N ASP A 21 -15.50 10.02 -3.65
CA ASP A 21 -14.63 10.76 -2.75
C ASP A 21 -13.39 9.90 -2.54
N SER A 22 -12.45 10.05 -3.47
CA SER A 22 -11.19 9.32 -3.45
C SER A 22 -10.36 9.60 -2.20
N SER A 23 -10.67 10.68 -1.47
CA SER A 23 -10.02 11.03 -0.21
C SER A 23 -10.56 10.23 0.99
N ALA A 24 -11.79 9.72 0.89
CA ALA A 24 -12.37 8.97 2.00
C ALA A 24 -11.83 7.54 2.04
N PRO A 25 -11.45 7.04 3.22
CA PRO A 25 -11.07 5.64 3.40
C PRO A 25 -12.16 4.70 2.87
N TRP A 26 -11.79 3.66 2.15
CA TRP A 26 -12.77 2.78 1.51
C TRP A 26 -13.76 2.12 2.49
N ARG A 27 -13.37 1.85 3.74
CA ARG A 27 -14.29 1.37 4.80
C ARG A 27 -15.39 2.35 5.12
N LYS A 28 -15.14 3.66 5.02
CA LYS A 28 -16.18 4.69 5.19
C LYS A 28 -17.10 4.74 3.98
N ARG A 29 -16.56 4.51 2.79
CA ARG A 29 -17.34 4.42 1.54
C ARG A 29 -18.17 3.14 1.47
N PHE A 30 -17.62 2.04 2.01
CA PHE A 30 -18.25 0.72 2.03
C PHE A 30 -18.34 0.18 3.48
N PRO A 31 -19.14 0.82 4.35
CA PRO A 31 -19.21 0.43 5.75
C PRO A 31 -19.71 -1.02 5.87
N ARG A 32 -18.97 -1.84 6.58
CA ARG A 32 -19.31 -3.24 6.87
C ARG A 32 -19.03 -3.53 8.33
N GLU A 33 -19.77 -4.47 8.90
CA GLU A 33 -19.52 -4.90 10.28
C GLU A 33 -18.25 -5.73 10.38
N ARG A 34 -17.98 -6.57 9.36
CA ARG A 34 -16.78 -7.39 9.27
C ARG A 34 -16.15 -7.25 7.90
N THR A 35 -14.87 -6.98 7.88
CA THR A 35 -14.06 -6.82 6.66
C THR A 35 -12.94 -7.83 6.67
N LEU A 36 -12.79 -8.58 5.59
CA LEU A 36 -11.68 -9.50 5.40
C LEU A 36 -10.52 -8.75 4.72
N LEU A 37 -9.33 -8.90 5.26
CA LEU A 37 -8.10 -8.44 4.67
C LEU A 37 -7.32 -9.65 4.19
N LEU A 38 -6.97 -9.67 2.91
CA LEU A 38 -6.19 -10.74 2.28
C LEU A 38 -4.85 -10.20 1.85
N THR A 39 -3.78 -10.85 2.27
CA THR A 39 -2.44 -10.63 1.74
C THR A 39 -2.05 -11.84 0.92
N ILE A 40 -1.81 -11.62 -0.37
CA ILE A 40 -1.54 -12.66 -1.34
C ILE A 40 -0.09 -12.55 -1.79
N SER A 41 0.74 -13.48 -1.34
CA SER A 41 2.11 -13.68 -1.79
C SER A 41 2.17 -14.79 -2.85
N ARG A 42 3.33 -15.07 -3.39
CA ARG A 42 3.48 -16.14 -4.39
C ARG A 42 3.20 -17.54 -3.83
N ARG A 43 3.53 -17.77 -2.55
CA ARG A 43 3.48 -19.08 -1.90
C ARG A 43 2.59 -19.15 -0.67
N ARG A 44 1.96 -18.05 -0.30
CA ARG A 44 1.15 -17.95 0.92
C ARG A 44 0.03 -16.96 0.73
N VAL A 45 -1.13 -17.28 1.26
CA VAL A 45 -2.23 -16.35 1.45
C VAL A 45 -2.47 -16.22 2.94
N SER A 46 -2.38 -14.99 3.44
CA SER A 46 -2.68 -14.65 4.83
C SER A 46 -3.95 -13.83 4.90
N TRP A 47 -4.69 -13.95 5.99
CA TRP A 47 -5.93 -13.19 6.19
C TRP A 47 -6.10 -12.70 7.61
N LEU A 48 -6.79 -11.59 7.72
CA LEU A 48 -7.23 -10.97 8.95
C LEU A 48 -8.68 -10.54 8.80
N THR A 49 -9.50 -10.74 9.81
CA THR A 49 -10.85 -10.18 9.85
C THR A 49 -10.89 -9.03 10.86
N LEU A 50 -11.39 -7.89 10.41
CA LEU A 50 -11.63 -6.72 11.23
C LEU A 50 -13.14 -6.57 11.48
N ASP A 51 -13.51 -6.29 12.72
CA ASP A 51 -14.87 -5.86 13.05
C ASP A 51 -15.09 -4.37 12.73
N LYS A 52 -16.31 -3.87 13.00
CA LYS A 52 -16.67 -2.46 12.82
C LYS A 52 -15.89 -1.48 13.70
N ARG A 53 -15.27 -1.95 14.76
CA ARG A 53 -14.44 -1.13 15.66
C ARG A 53 -12.98 -1.09 15.20
N GLY A 54 -12.62 -1.90 14.18
CA GLY A 54 -11.25 -2.06 13.72
C GLY A 54 -10.45 -3.05 14.57
N GLU A 55 -11.12 -3.88 15.39
CA GLU A 55 -10.48 -4.92 16.18
C GLU A 55 -10.34 -6.19 15.39
N PHE A 56 -9.23 -6.90 15.60
CA PHE A 56 -8.98 -8.18 14.94
C PHE A 56 -9.81 -9.28 15.60
N THR A 57 -10.60 -9.98 14.79
CA THR A 57 -11.47 -11.05 15.28
C THR A 57 -10.99 -12.43 14.85
N ASN A 58 -10.27 -12.51 13.76
CA ASN A 58 -9.70 -13.76 13.26
C ASN A 58 -8.47 -13.49 12.41
N ALA A 59 -7.49 -14.40 12.46
CA ALA A 59 -6.28 -14.36 11.65
C ALA A 59 -5.90 -15.78 11.22
N GLY A 60 -5.30 -15.91 10.05
CA GLY A 60 -4.78 -17.18 9.58
C GLY A 60 -3.92 -17.03 8.34
N SER A 61 -3.24 -18.10 7.99
CA SER A 61 -2.47 -18.19 6.76
C SER A 61 -2.43 -19.62 6.25
N MET A 62 -2.25 -19.77 4.95
CA MET A 62 -2.08 -21.06 4.30
C MET A 62 -1.04 -20.94 3.20
N GLU A 63 -0.11 -21.89 3.16
CA GLU A 63 0.82 -22.02 2.05
C GLU A 63 0.12 -22.56 0.81
N GLY A 64 0.51 -22.05 -0.35
CA GLY A 64 -0.03 -22.42 -1.65
C GLY A 64 -0.33 -21.22 -2.52
N GLU A 65 -0.64 -21.47 -3.78
CA GLU A 65 -1.13 -20.44 -4.68
C GLU A 65 -2.58 -20.04 -4.33
N LEU A 66 -2.97 -18.81 -4.68
CA LEU A 66 -4.31 -18.29 -4.37
C LEU A 66 -5.44 -19.27 -4.75
N LYS A 67 -5.36 -19.90 -5.93
CA LYS A 67 -6.38 -20.83 -6.40
C LYS A 67 -6.53 -22.05 -5.48
N GLU A 68 -5.42 -22.61 -5.01
CA GLU A 68 -5.40 -23.77 -4.13
C GLU A 68 -5.95 -23.41 -2.75
N VAL A 69 -5.51 -22.26 -2.21
CA VAL A 69 -5.99 -21.76 -0.92
C VAL A 69 -7.49 -21.48 -0.96
N LEU A 70 -7.99 -20.83 -2.01
CA LEU A 70 -9.43 -20.56 -2.15
C LEU A 70 -10.25 -21.84 -2.30
N ALA A 71 -9.73 -22.85 -2.98
CA ALA A 71 -10.39 -24.17 -3.06
C ALA A 71 -10.50 -24.81 -1.67
N ALA A 72 -9.51 -24.64 -0.81
CA ALA A 72 -9.50 -25.25 0.53
C ALA A 72 -10.33 -24.46 1.56
N VAL A 73 -10.19 -23.12 1.62
CA VAL A 73 -10.76 -22.31 2.70
C VAL A 73 -11.65 -21.16 2.21
N GLY A 74 -11.94 -21.06 0.91
CA GLY A 74 -12.67 -19.91 0.35
C GLY A 74 -14.07 -19.72 0.92
N GLN A 75 -14.80 -20.81 1.23
CA GLN A 75 -16.11 -20.72 1.87
C GLN A 75 -16.02 -20.20 3.31
N ASP A 76 -15.00 -20.65 4.06
CA ASP A 76 -14.77 -20.20 5.43
C ASP A 76 -14.38 -18.71 5.45
N LEU A 77 -13.53 -18.28 4.50
CA LEU A 77 -13.19 -16.87 4.34
C LEU A 77 -14.42 -16.02 4.01
N ARG A 78 -15.29 -16.52 3.12
CA ARG A 78 -16.55 -15.86 2.78
C ARG A 78 -17.47 -15.71 4.00
N ALA A 79 -17.53 -16.72 4.87
CA ALA A 79 -18.35 -16.69 6.08
C ALA A 79 -17.84 -15.72 7.16
N GLN A 80 -16.56 -15.34 7.10
CA GLN A 80 -15.94 -14.39 8.04
C GLN A 80 -16.23 -12.92 7.72
N THR A 81 -16.86 -12.62 6.61
CA THR A 81 -17.12 -11.25 6.15
C THR A 81 -18.56 -11.00 5.83
N ASP A 82 -18.99 -9.76 5.90
CA ASP A 82 -20.33 -9.36 5.50
C ASP A 82 -20.41 -9.28 3.97
N GLN A 83 -21.32 -10.06 3.39
CA GLN A 83 -21.54 -10.10 1.94
C GLN A 83 -20.30 -10.42 1.09
N GLY A 84 -19.23 -10.97 1.70
CA GLY A 84 -17.99 -11.31 0.98
C GLY A 84 -17.02 -10.17 0.75
N TRP A 85 -17.24 -8.99 1.33
CA TRP A 85 -16.36 -7.83 1.11
C TRP A 85 -14.98 -8.01 1.70
N CYS A 86 -13.97 -7.79 0.87
CA CYS A 86 -12.57 -7.87 1.27
C CYS A 86 -11.72 -6.74 0.69
N ALA A 87 -10.63 -6.43 1.38
CA ALA A 87 -9.50 -5.68 0.85
C ALA A 87 -8.34 -6.64 0.58
N VAL A 88 -7.60 -6.41 -0.49
CA VAL A 88 -6.57 -7.32 -0.97
C VAL A 88 -5.25 -6.59 -1.16
N SER A 89 -4.16 -7.17 -0.65
CA SER A 89 -2.78 -6.78 -0.97
C SER A 89 -2.12 -7.88 -1.81
N LEU A 90 -1.63 -7.54 -3.00
CA LEU A 90 -0.93 -8.45 -3.91
C LEU A 90 0.59 -8.27 -3.75
N ASN A 91 1.21 -8.93 -2.78
CA ASN A 91 2.63 -8.74 -2.46
C ASN A 91 3.58 -9.33 -3.51
N HIS A 92 3.12 -10.30 -4.30
CA HIS A 92 3.92 -10.94 -5.36
C HIS A 92 3.89 -10.18 -6.70
N ARG A 93 3.29 -8.99 -6.75
CA ARG A 93 3.21 -8.17 -7.95
C ARG A 93 4.11 -6.96 -7.84
N PHE A 94 4.67 -6.60 -8.97
CA PHE A 94 5.50 -5.40 -9.07
C PHE A 94 4.67 -4.21 -9.49
N VAL A 95 5.09 -3.07 -8.97
CA VAL A 95 4.69 -1.77 -9.45
C VAL A 95 5.87 -1.15 -10.18
N ILE A 96 5.61 -0.64 -11.37
CA ILE A 96 6.58 0.13 -12.13
C ILE A 96 6.44 1.59 -11.70
N THR A 97 7.52 2.19 -11.24
CA THR A 97 7.59 3.62 -10.96
C THR A 97 7.83 4.36 -12.26
N LEU A 98 6.88 5.21 -12.66
CA LEU A 98 6.99 6.02 -13.87
C LEU A 98 7.55 7.40 -13.60
N GLU A 99 7.22 7.98 -12.46
CA GLU A 99 7.70 9.30 -12.04
C GLU A 99 7.61 9.44 -10.52
N VAL A 100 8.66 9.97 -9.91
CA VAL A 100 8.77 10.11 -8.44
C VAL A 100 8.23 11.46 -7.97
N ASN A 101 8.35 12.51 -8.78
CA ASN A 101 7.91 13.86 -8.46
C ASN A 101 7.02 14.45 -9.57
N LEU A 102 5.94 13.77 -9.91
CA LEU A 102 4.95 14.29 -10.84
C LEU A 102 4.22 15.48 -10.21
N SER A 103 4.24 16.63 -10.87
CA SER A 103 3.53 17.82 -10.39
C SER A 103 2.02 17.56 -10.27
N ARG A 104 1.44 17.93 -9.14
CA ARG A 104 -0.01 17.82 -8.92
C ARG A 104 -0.75 18.79 -9.82
N ARG A 105 -1.86 18.33 -10.37
CA ARG A 105 -2.82 19.15 -11.12
C ARG A 105 -4.24 18.67 -10.86
N ALA A 106 -5.18 19.58 -10.85
CA ALA A 106 -6.59 19.26 -10.66
C ALA A 106 -7.09 18.27 -11.73
N GLY A 107 -7.86 17.28 -11.32
CA GLY A 107 -8.45 16.27 -12.19
C GLY A 107 -7.48 15.21 -12.73
N LEU A 108 -6.21 15.21 -12.32
CA LEU A 108 -5.22 14.24 -12.82
C LEU A 108 -5.62 12.80 -12.49
N GLU A 109 -6.10 12.52 -11.28
CA GLU A 109 -6.54 11.17 -10.89
C GLU A 109 -7.72 10.68 -11.72
N GLU A 110 -8.71 11.54 -11.94
CA GLU A 110 -9.86 11.21 -12.78
C GLU A 110 -9.44 10.98 -14.24
N GLN A 111 -8.53 11.81 -14.76
CA GLN A 111 -7.96 11.60 -16.08
C GLN A 111 -7.18 10.29 -16.19
N LEU A 112 -6.41 9.91 -15.14
CA LEU A 112 -5.70 8.64 -15.12
C LEU A 112 -6.64 7.43 -15.14
N ARG A 113 -7.80 7.53 -14.49
CA ARG A 113 -8.82 6.47 -14.51
C ARG A 113 -9.58 6.40 -15.85
N SER A 114 -10.00 7.54 -16.39
CA SER A 114 -10.85 7.60 -17.57
C SER A 114 -10.09 7.59 -18.88
N ASN A 115 -8.96 8.28 -18.95
CA ASN A 115 -8.15 8.42 -20.15
C ASN A 115 -6.66 8.59 -19.85
N PRO A 116 -5.98 7.50 -19.44
CA PRO A 116 -4.56 7.54 -19.10
C PRO A 116 -3.68 8.13 -20.19
N LYS A 117 -4.04 7.91 -21.46
CA LYS A 117 -3.29 8.44 -22.60
C LYS A 117 -3.33 9.97 -22.68
N ALA A 118 -4.47 10.57 -22.36
CA ALA A 118 -4.58 12.04 -22.28
C ALA A 118 -3.79 12.61 -21.09
N ALA A 119 -3.76 11.87 -19.97
CA ALA A 119 -3.05 12.28 -18.76
C ALA A 119 -1.52 12.16 -18.87
N LEU A 120 -1.01 11.08 -19.47
CA LEU A 120 0.39 10.68 -19.46
C LEU A 120 1.11 10.79 -20.81
N GLY A 121 0.36 10.99 -21.91
CA GLY A 121 0.95 11.04 -23.25
C GLY A 121 1.72 9.77 -23.61
N ALA A 122 3.00 9.92 -23.95
CA ALA A 122 3.88 8.81 -24.33
C ALA A 122 4.21 7.83 -23.17
N LYS A 123 4.03 8.24 -21.91
CA LYS A 123 4.22 7.37 -20.74
C LYS A 123 3.06 6.39 -20.50
N SER A 124 1.94 6.56 -21.24
CA SER A 124 0.79 5.67 -21.12
C SER A 124 1.00 4.39 -21.91
N GLU A 125 0.86 3.25 -21.27
CA GLU A 125 0.93 1.92 -21.85
C GLU A 125 -0.46 1.26 -21.81
N ARG A 126 -0.73 0.36 -22.76
CA ARG A 126 -1.97 -0.45 -22.75
C ARG A 126 -1.90 -1.53 -21.68
N GLY A 127 -3.04 -1.88 -21.10
CA GLY A 127 -3.13 -2.96 -20.12
C GLY A 127 -2.47 -2.63 -18.78
N LYS A 128 -2.31 -1.35 -18.46
CA LYS A 128 -1.81 -0.88 -17.17
C LYS A 128 -2.89 -0.14 -16.39
N ARG A 129 -2.91 -0.35 -15.08
CA ARG A 129 -3.61 0.52 -14.12
C ARG A 129 -2.61 1.45 -13.47
N TYR A 130 -3.00 2.68 -13.24
CA TYR A 130 -2.17 3.74 -12.69
C TYR A 130 -2.65 4.13 -11.29
N SER A 131 -1.70 4.51 -10.45
CA SER A 131 -1.97 5.03 -9.11
C SER A 131 -1.09 6.23 -8.82
N LEU A 132 -1.63 7.17 -8.04
CA LEU A 132 -0.91 8.33 -7.52
C LEU A 132 -0.81 8.22 -6.01
N THR A 133 0.38 8.51 -5.50
CA THR A 133 0.61 8.75 -4.07
C THR A 133 1.11 10.16 -3.91
N HIS A 134 0.38 10.96 -3.16
CA HIS A 134 0.74 12.37 -2.96
C HIS A 134 1.84 12.51 -1.92
N ASN A 135 2.82 13.35 -2.23
CA ASN A 135 3.83 13.74 -1.26
C ASN A 135 3.19 14.75 -0.29
N PRO A 136 3.16 14.47 1.03
CA PRO A 136 2.54 15.38 2.00
C PRO A 136 3.34 16.68 2.20
N GLU A 137 4.63 16.68 1.86
CA GLU A 137 5.55 17.80 2.10
C GLU A 137 5.79 18.67 0.86
N SER A 138 5.36 18.22 -0.33
CA SER A 138 5.55 18.97 -1.58
C SER A 138 4.31 18.89 -2.50
N ASN A 139 4.29 19.73 -3.54
CA ASN A 139 3.21 19.68 -4.53
C ASN A 139 3.50 18.66 -5.64
N THR A 140 3.98 17.48 -5.26
CA THR A 140 4.32 16.40 -6.18
C THR A 140 3.63 15.10 -5.80
N SER A 141 3.69 14.13 -6.70
CA SER A 141 3.11 12.80 -6.52
C SER A 141 4.02 11.75 -7.13
N LEU A 142 4.02 10.57 -6.52
CA LEU A 142 4.60 9.37 -7.08
C LEU A 142 3.58 8.73 -8.03
N LEU A 143 3.96 8.59 -9.30
CA LEU A 143 3.16 7.90 -10.31
C LEU A 143 3.65 6.48 -10.48
N MET A 144 2.75 5.53 -10.30
CA MET A 144 3.01 4.11 -10.39
C MET A 144 2.05 3.45 -11.39
N ALA A 145 2.50 2.33 -11.96
CA ALA A 145 1.69 1.50 -12.84
C ALA A 145 1.85 0.01 -12.50
N CYS A 146 0.79 -0.75 -12.72
CA CYS A 146 0.80 -2.22 -12.60
C CYS A 146 0.03 -2.86 -13.75
N ASP A 147 0.27 -4.16 -13.98
CA ASP A 147 -0.42 -4.93 -15.01
C ASP A 147 -1.89 -5.14 -14.64
N GLU A 148 -2.79 -4.66 -15.49
CA GLU A 148 -4.23 -4.79 -15.30
C GLU A 148 -4.70 -6.24 -15.33
N ASP A 149 -4.17 -7.05 -16.24
CA ASP A 149 -4.54 -8.46 -16.39
C ASP A 149 -4.34 -9.26 -15.10
N ALA A 150 -3.28 -8.95 -14.35
CA ALA A 150 -3.01 -9.61 -13.08
C ALA A 150 -4.06 -9.29 -12.02
N ILE A 151 -4.52 -8.03 -12.00
CA ILE A 151 -5.59 -7.58 -11.09
C ILE A 151 -6.90 -8.25 -11.46
N VAL A 152 -7.29 -8.18 -12.74
CA VAL A 152 -8.54 -8.77 -13.26
C VAL A 152 -8.61 -10.27 -13.00
N LYS A 153 -7.52 -11.01 -13.19
CA LYS A 153 -7.46 -12.45 -12.88
C LYS A 153 -7.68 -12.72 -11.39
N THR A 154 -7.04 -11.93 -10.52
CA THR A 154 -7.24 -12.06 -9.07
C THR A 154 -8.67 -11.73 -8.66
N GLU A 155 -9.25 -10.67 -9.20
CA GLU A 155 -10.64 -10.29 -8.98
C GLU A 155 -11.60 -11.40 -9.40
N ALA A 156 -11.36 -12.05 -10.54
CA ALA A 156 -12.17 -13.16 -11.03
C ALA A 156 -12.11 -14.38 -10.09
N MET A 157 -10.90 -14.81 -9.70
CA MET A 157 -10.73 -15.95 -8.78
C MET A 157 -11.43 -15.71 -7.43
N LEU A 158 -11.30 -14.54 -6.85
CA LEU A 158 -11.95 -14.21 -5.58
C LEU A 158 -13.47 -14.18 -5.72
N ARG A 159 -13.99 -13.64 -6.82
CA ARG A 159 -15.43 -13.55 -7.09
C ARG A 159 -16.06 -14.94 -7.28
N GLU A 160 -15.37 -15.91 -7.88
CA GLU A 160 -15.82 -17.31 -8.01
C GLU A 160 -16.09 -17.95 -6.64
N HIS A 161 -15.40 -17.51 -5.58
CA HIS A 161 -15.62 -17.94 -4.20
C HIS A 161 -16.53 -17.00 -3.39
N GLY A 162 -17.25 -16.10 -4.06
CA GLY A 162 -18.18 -15.18 -3.41
C GLY A 162 -17.52 -14.05 -2.62
N LEU A 163 -16.23 -13.80 -2.85
CA LEU A 163 -15.50 -12.69 -2.27
C LEU A 163 -15.53 -11.48 -3.22
N GLN A 164 -15.88 -10.32 -2.69
CA GLN A 164 -15.99 -9.07 -3.43
C GLN A 164 -14.89 -8.12 -3.00
N ILE A 165 -14.12 -7.62 -3.95
CA ILE A 165 -13.01 -6.71 -3.64
C ILE A 165 -13.55 -5.29 -3.55
N GLY A 166 -13.45 -4.69 -2.35
CA GLY A 166 -13.69 -3.27 -2.13
C GLY A 166 -12.45 -2.42 -2.42
N ARG A 167 -11.28 -3.00 -2.18
CA ARG A 167 -9.99 -2.36 -2.44
C ARG A 167 -8.96 -3.42 -2.83
N ILE A 168 -8.08 -3.05 -3.76
CA ILE A 168 -6.89 -3.81 -4.09
C ILE A 168 -5.65 -2.91 -4.00
N SER A 169 -4.61 -3.39 -3.34
CA SER A 169 -3.29 -2.76 -3.26
C SER A 169 -2.26 -3.68 -3.91
N ILE A 170 -1.24 -3.11 -4.51
CA ILE A 170 -0.15 -3.88 -5.12
C ILE A 170 1.09 -3.79 -4.25
N GLY A 171 1.61 -4.97 -3.86
CA GLY A 171 2.78 -5.06 -3.00
C GLY A 171 2.58 -4.42 -1.63
N ILE A 172 3.67 -4.02 -1.02
CA ILE A 172 3.76 -3.45 0.33
C ILE A 172 3.66 -1.91 0.34
N TYR A 173 3.10 -1.32 -0.70
CA TYR A 173 3.02 0.14 -0.82
C TYR A 173 2.15 0.79 0.26
N GLY A 174 1.21 0.03 0.84
CA GLY A 174 0.46 0.50 2.00
C GLY A 174 1.37 0.83 3.20
N MET A 175 2.32 -0.06 3.51
CA MET A 175 3.31 0.19 4.56
C MET A 175 4.20 1.39 4.23
N LEU A 176 4.60 1.52 2.95
CA LEU A 176 5.36 2.69 2.52
C LEU A 176 4.59 3.99 2.74
N LEU A 177 3.28 4.01 2.48
CA LEU A 177 2.45 5.20 2.71
C LEU A 177 2.39 5.59 4.20
N ASP A 178 2.35 4.60 5.09
CA ASP A 178 2.42 4.87 6.53
C ASP A 178 3.80 5.45 6.93
N LEU A 179 4.89 4.88 6.41
CA LEU A 179 6.23 5.43 6.63
C LEU A 179 6.35 6.87 6.13
N ILE A 180 5.81 7.18 4.96
CA ILE A 180 5.77 8.55 4.42
C ILE A 180 5.06 9.49 5.40
N SER A 181 3.91 9.08 5.92
CA SER A 181 3.15 9.89 6.89
C SER A 181 3.92 10.10 8.18
N GLN A 182 4.51 9.04 8.75
CA GLN A 182 5.28 9.11 9.98
C GLN A 182 6.53 10.00 9.83
N VAL A 183 7.24 9.90 8.70
CA VAL A 183 8.40 10.74 8.42
C VAL A 183 7.98 12.20 8.29
N ALA A 184 6.89 12.51 7.59
CA ALA A 184 6.37 13.87 7.47
C ALA A 184 5.95 14.46 8.83
N GLU A 185 5.27 13.67 9.68
CA GLU A 185 4.91 14.07 11.05
C GLU A 185 6.14 14.33 11.92
N ALA A 186 7.14 13.44 11.86
CA ALA A 186 8.38 13.60 12.60
C ALA A 186 9.17 14.86 12.18
N ARG A 187 9.20 15.16 10.88
CA ARG A 187 9.78 16.38 10.33
C ARG A 187 9.03 17.62 10.82
N ALA A 188 7.71 17.62 10.75
CA ALA A 188 6.90 18.75 11.22
C ALA A 188 7.09 19.00 12.72
N ALA A 189 7.14 17.95 13.55
CA ALA A 189 7.40 18.05 14.97
C ALA A 189 8.79 18.62 15.28
N ARG A 190 9.82 18.15 14.53
CA ARG A 190 11.19 18.66 14.70
C ARG A 190 11.32 20.11 14.27
N ALA A 191 10.73 20.49 13.15
CA ALA A 191 10.73 21.88 12.69
C ALA A 191 10.06 22.83 13.70
N ALA A 192 9.01 22.37 14.38
CA ALA A 192 8.35 23.12 15.44
C ALA A 192 9.22 23.26 16.70
N SER A 193 10.03 22.23 17.03
CA SER A 193 10.87 22.21 18.23
C SER A 193 12.21 22.90 18.02
N ASN A 194 12.80 22.78 16.82
CA ASN A 194 14.10 23.29 16.48
C ASN A 194 14.05 24.06 15.13
N PRO A 195 13.51 25.27 15.11
CA PRO A 195 13.40 26.06 13.89
C PRO A 195 14.77 26.34 13.26
N GLY A 196 14.96 25.96 12.00
CA GLY A 196 16.18 26.19 11.22
C GLY A 196 17.20 25.05 11.25
N GLU A 197 16.95 23.97 11.99
CA GLU A 197 17.77 22.77 11.90
C GLU A 197 17.26 21.88 10.75
N PRO A 198 18.09 21.57 9.72
CA PRO A 198 17.63 20.75 8.61
C PRO A 198 17.33 19.32 9.08
N PHE A 199 16.21 18.79 8.65
CA PHE A 199 15.94 17.37 8.78
C PHE A 199 16.76 16.64 7.70
N GLY A 200 17.63 15.73 8.10
CA GLY A 200 18.51 15.02 7.18
C GLY A 200 17.76 14.24 6.09
N ASN A 201 18.51 13.72 5.15
CA ASN A 201 17.97 12.82 4.14
C ASN A 201 17.44 11.54 4.81
N VAL A 202 16.35 10.99 4.29
CA VAL A 202 15.68 9.79 4.84
C VAL A 202 15.60 8.72 3.79
N VAL A 203 15.85 7.48 4.18
CA VAL A 203 15.59 6.29 3.36
C VAL A 203 14.58 5.42 4.10
N MET A 204 13.38 5.34 3.55
CA MET A 204 12.27 4.56 4.08
C MET A 204 12.32 3.16 3.49
N VAL A 205 12.28 2.15 4.34
CA VAL A 205 12.33 0.72 3.96
C VAL A 205 11.14 0.02 4.58
N ALA A 206 10.31 -0.59 3.76
CA ALA A 206 9.24 -1.46 4.22
C ALA A 206 9.45 -2.88 3.70
N CYS A 207 9.29 -3.86 4.58
CA CYS A 207 9.35 -5.30 4.28
C CYS A 207 8.06 -5.97 4.70
N CYS A 208 7.51 -6.83 3.83
CA CYS A 208 6.29 -7.58 4.09
C CYS A 208 6.28 -8.86 3.26
N GLU A 209 6.16 -10.00 3.93
CA GLU A 209 5.98 -11.32 3.28
C GLU A 209 6.91 -11.57 2.08
N GLY A 210 8.19 -11.33 2.27
CA GLY A 210 9.21 -11.52 1.23
C GLY A 210 9.23 -10.45 0.14
N SER A 211 8.53 -9.35 0.32
CA SER A 211 8.62 -8.17 -0.53
C SER A 211 9.30 -7.02 0.20
N VAL A 212 10.01 -6.17 -0.54
CA VAL A 212 10.64 -4.97 -0.02
C VAL A 212 10.36 -3.78 -0.94
N VAL A 213 10.12 -2.62 -0.35
CA VAL A 213 10.11 -1.33 -1.04
C VAL A 213 11.01 -0.35 -0.29
N VAL A 214 11.81 0.40 -1.04
CA VAL A 214 12.73 1.40 -0.50
C VAL A 214 12.48 2.71 -1.24
N LEU A 215 12.20 3.77 -0.47
CA LEU A 215 12.01 5.12 -0.98
C LEU A 215 13.05 6.05 -0.35
N SER A 216 13.82 6.71 -1.18
CA SER A 216 14.77 7.73 -0.75
C SER A 216 14.15 9.12 -0.85
N GLN A 217 14.34 9.94 0.19
CA GLN A 217 13.87 11.31 0.27
C GLN A 217 15.02 12.24 0.64
N ARG A 218 15.16 13.30 -0.13
CA ARG A 218 16.09 14.37 0.12
C ARG A 218 15.32 15.68 0.28
N GLU A 219 15.48 16.29 1.45
CA GLU A 219 14.64 17.43 1.82
C GLU A 219 13.16 17.04 1.75
N GLU A 220 12.33 17.77 1.00
CA GLU A 220 10.91 17.49 0.79
C GLU A 220 10.62 16.62 -0.46
N ASN A 221 11.66 16.28 -1.23
CA ASN A 221 11.50 15.62 -2.52
C ASN A 221 11.90 14.14 -2.45
N TRP A 222 11.08 13.29 -3.04
CA TRP A 222 11.45 11.91 -3.26
C TRP A 222 12.46 11.81 -4.40
N THR A 223 13.50 11.01 -4.22
CA THR A 223 14.57 10.92 -5.22
C THR A 223 14.53 9.63 -6.02
N GLU A 224 14.30 8.51 -5.36
CA GLU A 224 14.29 7.20 -6.01
C GLU A 224 13.41 6.23 -5.22
N LEU A 225 12.70 5.38 -5.95
CA LEU A 225 11.95 4.25 -5.38
C LEU A 225 12.40 2.95 -6.04
N ARG A 226 12.69 1.95 -5.21
CA ARG A 226 12.98 0.58 -5.65
C ARG A 226 12.09 -0.40 -4.92
N SER A 227 11.72 -1.46 -5.61
CA SER A 227 10.97 -2.57 -5.00
C SER A 227 11.45 -3.92 -5.54
N ARG A 228 11.31 -4.93 -4.71
CA ARG A 228 11.58 -6.33 -5.08
C ARG A 228 10.63 -7.25 -4.33
N SER A 229 10.19 -8.30 -4.98
CA SER A 229 9.45 -9.41 -4.36
C SER A 229 10.24 -10.70 -4.40
N ASP A 230 9.69 -11.72 -3.75
CA ASP A 230 10.31 -13.07 -3.71
C ASP A 230 11.63 -13.15 -2.92
N LEU A 231 11.81 -12.30 -1.91
CA LEU A 231 12.93 -12.35 -0.96
C LEU A 231 12.63 -13.34 0.18
N TYR A 232 12.24 -14.57 -0.12
CA TYR A 232 11.87 -15.59 0.86
C TYR A 232 13.07 -16.06 1.67
N THR A 233 13.55 -15.24 2.56
CA THR A 233 14.66 -15.59 3.44
C THR A 233 14.42 -15.03 4.83
N ASP A 234 14.81 -15.77 5.86
CA ASP A 234 14.90 -15.26 7.23
C ASP A 234 16.06 -14.26 7.38
N ASP A 235 16.88 -14.12 6.33
CA ASP A 235 18.01 -13.21 6.28
C ASP A 235 17.63 -11.91 5.54
N LEU A 236 17.83 -10.79 6.18
CA LEU A 236 17.58 -9.45 5.62
C LEU A 236 18.77 -8.90 4.81
N ALA A 237 19.85 -9.67 4.61
CA ALA A 237 20.97 -9.24 3.79
C ALA A 237 20.56 -8.83 2.36
N PRO A 238 19.64 -9.52 1.66
CA PRO A 238 19.16 -9.08 0.35
C PRO A 238 18.44 -7.73 0.34
N VAL A 239 17.85 -7.32 1.47
CA VAL A 239 17.24 -5.99 1.64
C VAL A 239 18.32 -4.92 1.57
N LEU A 240 19.47 -5.18 2.19
CA LEU A 240 20.61 -4.25 2.16
C LEU A 240 21.16 -4.07 0.75
N ASP A 241 21.13 -5.07 -0.11
CA ASP A 241 21.59 -4.95 -1.50
C ASP A 241 20.75 -3.94 -2.30
N ILE A 242 19.48 -3.79 -1.93
CA ILE A 242 18.57 -2.79 -2.52
C ILE A 242 18.78 -1.43 -1.86
N LEU A 243 18.95 -1.41 -0.54
CA LEU A 243 19.08 -0.20 0.28
C LEU A 243 20.39 0.54 0.03
N MET A 244 21.52 -0.19 -0.03
CA MET A 244 22.85 0.42 -0.04
C MET A 244 23.08 1.45 -1.15
N PRO A 245 22.65 1.21 -2.41
CA PRO A 245 22.79 2.23 -3.46
C PRO A 245 21.98 3.50 -3.17
N LEU A 246 20.77 3.37 -2.60
CA LEU A 246 19.94 4.52 -2.25
C LEU A 246 20.54 5.29 -1.07
N LEU A 247 21.09 4.57 -0.09
CA LEU A 247 21.74 5.17 1.08
C LEU A 247 23.00 5.95 0.67
N GLN A 248 23.80 5.39 -0.25
CA GLN A 248 24.97 6.10 -0.81
C GLN A 248 24.55 7.38 -1.55
N ASN A 249 23.47 7.33 -2.34
CA ASN A 249 22.94 8.49 -3.06
C ASN A 249 22.35 9.54 -2.10
N ALA A 250 21.77 9.10 -0.99
CA ALA A 250 21.25 10.00 0.04
C ALA A 250 22.37 10.77 0.77
N GLY A 251 23.58 10.23 0.79
CA GLY A 251 24.76 10.87 1.35
C GLY A 251 24.96 10.61 2.85
N PRO A 252 26.05 11.13 3.42
CA PRO A 252 26.39 10.89 4.81
C PRO A 252 25.35 11.51 5.76
N GLY A 253 25.06 10.80 6.86
CA GLY A 253 24.07 11.22 7.85
C GLY A 253 22.60 10.95 7.46
N ALA A 254 22.37 10.20 6.39
CA ALA A 254 21.01 9.74 6.05
C ALA A 254 20.44 8.86 7.16
N HIS A 255 19.15 9.09 7.47
CA HIS A 255 18.42 8.34 8.47
C HIS A 255 17.60 7.23 7.78
N VAL A 256 17.76 5.98 8.20
CA VAL A 256 16.97 4.86 7.74
C VAL A 256 15.78 4.67 8.67
N VAL A 257 14.57 4.64 8.10
CA VAL A 257 13.34 4.26 8.81
C VAL A 257 12.89 2.92 8.26
N PHE A 258 12.92 1.91 9.10
CA PHE A 258 12.66 0.52 8.72
C PHE A 258 11.36 0.01 9.34
N MET A 259 10.51 -0.56 8.52
CA MET A 259 9.25 -1.18 8.91
C MET A 259 9.20 -2.62 8.41
N ASN A 260 8.96 -3.56 9.31
CA ASN A 260 8.84 -4.98 8.97
C ASN A 260 7.58 -5.57 9.61
N ASP A 261 6.81 -6.34 8.86
CA ASP A 261 5.63 -7.05 9.37
C ASP A 261 6.00 -8.38 10.06
N GLU A 262 7.20 -8.90 9.82
CA GLU A 262 7.69 -10.13 10.42
C GLU A 262 8.45 -9.84 11.72
N GLN A 263 8.14 -10.60 12.76
CA GLN A 263 8.88 -10.51 14.03
C GLN A 263 10.24 -11.16 13.86
N GLY A 264 11.26 -10.42 14.17
CA GLY A 264 12.65 -10.90 14.16
C GLY A 264 13.40 -10.40 12.94
N GLY A 265 14.68 -10.39 13.06
CA GLY A 265 15.63 -10.00 12.04
C GLY A 265 16.83 -9.29 12.65
N ASN A 266 17.92 -9.42 11.99
CA ASN A 266 19.19 -8.81 12.36
C ASN A 266 19.49 -7.55 11.53
N PHE A 267 18.43 -6.82 11.10
CA PHE A 267 18.57 -5.69 10.19
C PHE A 267 19.49 -4.60 10.75
N ALA A 268 19.33 -4.24 12.01
CA ALA A 268 20.16 -3.24 12.66
C ALA A 268 21.65 -3.64 12.66
N GLU A 269 21.94 -4.90 12.99
CA GLU A 269 23.31 -5.43 13.00
C GLU A 269 23.91 -5.45 11.60
N LEU A 270 23.15 -5.92 10.62
CA LEU A 270 23.55 -5.97 9.22
C LEU A 270 23.78 -4.57 8.65
N LEU A 271 22.92 -3.62 8.97
CA LEU A 271 23.05 -2.22 8.55
C LEU A 271 24.31 -1.60 9.14
N GLN A 272 24.56 -1.76 10.44
CA GLN A 272 25.75 -1.22 11.11
C GLN A 272 27.03 -1.86 10.58
N ALA A 273 27.00 -3.14 10.23
CA ALA A 273 28.16 -3.80 9.61
C ALA A 273 28.50 -3.26 8.21
N ARG A 274 27.47 -2.91 7.39
CA ARG A 274 27.67 -2.44 6.01
C ARG A 274 27.74 -0.91 5.87
N ALA A 275 27.11 -0.18 6.78
CA ALA A 275 27.06 1.29 6.81
C ALA A 275 27.20 1.82 8.24
N PRO A 276 28.42 1.74 8.84
CA PRO A 276 28.65 2.19 10.20
C PRO A 276 28.26 3.66 10.41
N GLY A 277 27.60 3.95 11.53
CA GLY A 277 27.15 5.30 11.87
C GLY A 277 25.86 5.75 11.20
N THR A 278 25.20 4.90 10.39
CA THR A 278 23.86 5.17 9.88
C THR A 278 22.85 5.18 11.02
N GLN A 279 22.04 6.25 11.10
CA GLN A 279 20.94 6.30 12.07
C GLN A 279 19.81 5.39 11.59
N LEU A 280 19.25 4.58 12.49
CA LEU A 280 18.15 3.66 12.24
C LEU A 280 17.00 3.91 13.21
N SER A 281 15.79 4.01 12.70
CA SER A 281 14.56 3.89 13.47
C SER A 281 13.78 2.69 12.97
N GLU A 282 13.50 1.75 13.86
CA GLU A 282 12.67 0.58 13.55
C GLU A 282 11.24 0.83 13.99
N VAL A 283 10.31 0.54 13.10
CA VAL A 283 8.87 0.65 13.34
C VAL A 283 8.26 -0.74 13.28
N THR A 284 7.78 -1.22 14.41
CA THR A 284 7.13 -2.54 14.52
C THR A 284 5.66 -2.44 14.18
N VAL A 285 5.15 -3.30 13.27
CA VAL A 285 3.81 -3.12 12.69
C VAL A 285 2.98 -4.39 12.52
N PRO A 286 2.74 -5.24 13.49
CA PRO A 286 1.85 -6.38 13.29
C PRO A 286 0.37 -6.00 13.05
N GLN A 287 -0.09 -4.86 13.58
CA GLN A 287 -1.51 -4.45 13.53
C GLN A 287 -1.79 -3.35 12.50
N GLN A 288 -0.80 -2.64 12.03
CA GLN A 288 -0.98 -1.49 11.15
C GLN A 288 -1.21 -1.87 9.69
N LEU A 289 -0.71 -3.03 9.21
CA LEU A 289 -0.99 -3.46 7.84
C LEU A 289 -2.49 -3.54 7.57
N ALA A 290 -3.24 -4.06 8.52
CA ALA A 290 -4.68 -4.13 8.45
C ALA A 290 -5.32 -2.74 8.42
N LYS A 291 -4.85 -1.82 9.26
CA LYS A 291 -5.31 -0.43 9.31
C LYS A 291 -4.99 0.29 8.00
N LEU A 292 -3.78 0.12 7.48
CA LEU A 292 -3.35 0.70 6.21
C LEU A 292 -4.21 0.24 5.02
N LEU A 293 -4.60 -1.03 4.98
CA LEU A 293 -5.48 -1.56 3.94
C LEU A 293 -6.92 -1.02 4.03
N THR A 294 -7.31 -0.48 5.17
CA THR A 294 -8.69 -0.03 5.42
C THR A 294 -8.88 1.47 5.50
N ASP A 295 -7.85 2.21 5.85
CA ASP A 295 -7.95 3.65 6.17
C ASP A 295 -7.40 4.58 5.07
N GLN A 296 -6.89 3.99 3.98
CA GLN A 296 -6.39 4.77 2.82
C GLN A 296 -7.40 4.91 1.70
#